data_3a78c6b957aea2a80f63ff0acf3508e5
#
_entry.id   3a78c6b957aea2a80f63ff0acf3508e5
#
_cell.length_a   1.000
_cell.length_b   1.000
_cell.length_c   1.000
_cell.angle_alpha   90.00
_cell.angle_beta   90.00
_cell.angle_gamma   90.00
#
_symmetry.space_group_name_H-M   'P 1'
#
loop_
_entity.id
_entity.type
_entity.pdbx_description
1 polymer ?
#
loop_
_entity_poly.entity_id
_entity_poly.type
_entity_poly.pdbx_seq_one_letter_code
_entity_poly.pdbx_strand_id
1 'polypeptide(L)'
;MKNKKLWIFIGIVIAVLILNYVFGWSEYLADKNNLNFLKDMVEDNLILASVVYTVLTIVGCVVLALPGITFAVVAGLIFGPVLGTILCSVATTLGAMFVFVAGRFFLKDTVKPMAMKNKYLKKWLFDESGQNELFILMITRLVPVFPYNLQNFAYGVTDIKFSTYSIASLLFMLPGTAMYTVGAAGIADRENRSLYIGIAILLAMIVMCVGAYLKKHYVKGNSENSERVEAENEGEQADCFIKQSTEEVERNCIHCHKCRKHCTFLQKYQMDIGDTDKLKELAYHCFLCGKCTEVCPVGIDGRAYILNLRRESKWPEAEKKEKEKGYGLILWEKRNYRYRNYKHAEGKSVLFPGCNFPSFYPQTTKMLTELLGKYGIGVVYDCCGKPIAELGYREDEEVIVQRIDETLKEKGIEEVIMVCPNCYAFLKGRLSARVVNIYDKLQELGAVGKNPAWKSEKKQIFLPCPDRENRELLKAANRYIEWMTGADSGFCPIEGAQCCGLGGVASVKEPELARQMASALSQNEHSVYTYCASCSGNLTRGGCKDVRHVLSEILGVHEKADVRKSMWNRIKTKFI
;
A
#
# COMPACT_ATOMS: atom_id res chain seq x y z
N MET A 1 -0.78 -37.57 -12.22
CA MET A 1 0.68 -37.65 -11.99
C MET A 1 1.30 -36.35 -11.42
N LYS A 2 0.77 -35.14 -11.73
CA LYS A 2 1.34 -33.86 -11.24
C LYS A 2 1.44 -33.73 -9.72
N ASN A 3 0.45 -34.21 -8.98
CA ASN A 3 0.45 -34.09 -7.51
C ASN A 3 1.40 -35.07 -6.79
N LYS A 4 1.78 -36.21 -7.41
CA LYS A 4 2.67 -37.19 -6.76
C LYS A 4 4.07 -36.61 -6.49
N LYS A 5 4.65 -35.88 -7.46
CA LYS A 5 5.99 -35.28 -7.30
C LYS A 5 6.01 -34.24 -6.16
N LEU A 6 4.96 -33.43 -6.04
CA LEU A 6 4.83 -32.45 -4.96
C LEU A 6 4.74 -33.13 -3.58
N TRP A 7 3.94 -34.20 -3.45
CA TRP A 7 3.83 -34.91 -2.19
C TRP A 7 5.12 -35.65 -1.80
N ILE A 8 5.86 -36.18 -2.79
CA ILE A 8 7.21 -36.73 -2.56
C ILE A 8 8.16 -35.64 -2.06
N PHE A 9 8.14 -34.45 -2.68
CA PHE A 9 8.96 -33.30 -2.24
C PHE A 9 8.63 -32.89 -0.81
N ILE A 10 7.35 -32.72 -0.49
CA ILE A 10 6.88 -32.39 0.87
C ILE A 10 7.32 -33.48 1.86
N GLY A 11 7.20 -34.77 1.51
CA GLY A 11 7.66 -35.87 2.34
C GLY A 11 9.17 -35.82 2.61
N ILE A 12 9.98 -35.52 1.59
CA ILE A 12 11.44 -35.34 1.73
C ILE A 12 11.74 -34.16 2.66
N VAL A 13 11.08 -33.02 2.47
CA VAL A 13 11.30 -31.84 3.34
C VAL A 13 10.93 -32.15 4.79
N ILE A 14 9.80 -32.81 5.04
CA ILE A 14 9.38 -33.21 6.39
C ILE A 14 10.40 -34.20 6.99
N ALA A 15 10.84 -35.19 6.23
CA ALA A 15 11.83 -36.16 6.69
C ALA A 15 13.17 -35.47 7.07
N VAL A 16 13.63 -34.51 6.25
CA VAL A 16 14.83 -33.71 6.53
C VAL A 16 14.66 -32.88 7.80
N LEU A 17 13.50 -32.24 7.99
CA LEU A 17 13.23 -31.45 9.20
C LEU A 17 13.20 -32.33 10.47
N ILE A 18 12.60 -33.53 10.38
CA ILE A 18 12.59 -34.50 11.47
C ILE A 18 14.03 -34.97 11.79
N LEU A 19 14.80 -35.33 10.77
CA LEU A 19 16.20 -35.72 10.95
C LEU A 19 17.04 -34.61 11.55
N ASN A 20 16.84 -33.36 11.09
CA ASN A 20 17.52 -32.20 11.70
C ASN A 20 17.14 -32.01 13.18
N TYR A 21 15.86 -32.17 13.52
CA TYR A 21 15.39 -32.10 14.91
C TYR A 21 15.96 -33.23 15.78
N VAL A 22 16.01 -34.46 15.26
CA VAL A 22 16.52 -35.63 16.00
C VAL A 22 18.03 -35.59 16.20
N PHE A 23 18.78 -35.19 15.16
CA PHE A 23 20.25 -35.19 15.19
C PHE A 23 20.86 -33.84 15.56
N GLY A 24 20.08 -32.77 15.70
CA GLY A 24 20.56 -31.45 16.10
C GLY A 24 21.59 -30.83 15.15
N TRP A 25 21.58 -31.17 13.85
CA TRP A 25 22.61 -30.75 12.89
C TRP A 25 22.78 -29.25 12.81
N SER A 26 21.70 -28.49 12.89
CA SER A 26 21.74 -27.04 12.86
C SER A 26 22.37 -26.44 14.12
N GLU A 27 22.18 -27.06 15.29
CA GLU A 27 22.81 -26.64 16.54
C GLU A 27 24.30 -27.01 16.56
N TYR A 28 24.63 -28.23 16.07
CA TYR A 28 26.00 -28.68 15.95
C TYR A 28 26.86 -27.78 15.06
N LEU A 29 26.30 -27.31 13.92
CA LEU A 29 26.98 -26.39 12.99
C LEU A 29 27.03 -24.94 13.51
N ALA A 30 26.17 -24.56 14.45
CA ALA A 30 26.20 -23.24 15.07
C ALA A 30 27.19 -23.11 16.23
N ASP A 31 27.71 -24.20 16.77
CA ASP A 31 28.66 -24.20 17.88
C ASP A 31 30.05 -23.82 17.37
N LYS A 32 30.63 -22.76 17.96
CA LYS A 32 31.97 -22.26 17.63
C LYS A 32 33.10 -23.30 17.88
N ASN A 33 32.92 -24.19 18.83
CA ASN A 33 33.92 -25.22 19.16
C ASN A 33 34.05 -26.24 18.03
N ASN A 34 32.99 -26.54 17.32
CA ASN A 34 33.00 -27.48 16.19
C ASN A 34 33.67 -26.88 14.94
N LEU A 35 33.82 -25.57 14.86
CA LEU A 35 34.55 -24.89 13.79
C LEU A 35 36.10 -25.04 13.96
N ASN A 36 36.59 -25.32 15.17
CA ASN A 36 38.04 -25.55 15.39
C ASN A 36 38.51 -26.79 14.63
N PHE A 37 37.70 -27.83 14.52
CA PHE A 37 38.00 -29.01 13.69
C PHE A 37 38.37 -28.65 12.25
N LEU A 38 37.63 -27.70 11.65
CA LEU A 38 37.96 -27.26 10.29
C LEU A 38 39.26 -26.43 10.24
N LYS A 39 39.57 -25.67 11.28
CA LYS A 39 40.84 -24.92 11.37
C LYS A 39 42.03 -25.86 11.48
N ASP A 40 41.95 -26.82 12.38
CA ASP A 40 43.00 -27.83 12.56
C ASP A 40 43.23 -28.61 11.25
N MET A 41 42.12 -28.95 10.54
CA MET A 41 42.22 -29.62 9.24
C MET A 41 42.87 -28.74 8.15
N VAL A 42 42.70 -27.39 8.19
CA VAL A 42 43.39 -26.47 7.26
C VAL A 42 44.89 -26.44 7.48
N GLU A 43 45.31 -26.49 8.74
CA GLU A 43 46.73 -26.54 9.09
C GLU A 43 47.37 -27.85 8.62
N ASP A 44 46.65 -28.98 8.73
CA ASP A 44 47.14 -30.29 8.31
C ASP A 44 47.06 -30.52 6.79
N ASN A 45 45.92 -30.20 6.16
CA ASN A 45 45.71 -30.43 4.73
C ASN A 45 44.67 -29.48 4.15
N LEU A 46 45.13 -28.41 3.53
CA LEU A 46 44.28 -27.36 2.91
C LEU A 46 43.33 -27.91 1.85
N ILE A 47 43.76 -28.90 1.06
CA ILE A 47 42.91 -29.47 -0.02
C ILE A 47 41.75 -30.25 0.59
N LEU A 48 42.04 -31.11 1.58
CA LEU A 48 41.00 -31.90 2.26
C LEU A 48 40.00 -30.98 2.97
N ALA A 49 40.46 -29.97 3.69
CA ALA A 49 39.59 -28.98 4.33
C ALA A 49 38.69 -28.24 3.33
N SER A 50 39.25 -27.87 2.17
CA SER A 50 38.48 -27.20 1.09
C SER A 50 37.38 -28.09 0.52
N VAL A 51 37.66 -29.38 0.34
CA VAL A 51 36.68 -30.38 -0.12
C VAL A 51 35.59 -30.59 0.93
N VAL A 52 35.95 -30.79 2.18
CA VAL A 52 35.01 -30.98 3.30
C VAL A 52 34.11 -29.75 3.45
N TYR A 53 34.68 -28.55 3.46
CA TYR A 53 33.93 -27.30 3.51
C TYR A 53 32.93 -27.20 2.33
N THR A 54 33.37 -27.50 1.11
CA THR A 54 32.54 -27.44 -0.08
C THR A 54 31.35 -28.40 0.01
N VAL A 55 31.58 -29.64 0.43
CA VAL A 55 30.54 -30.66 0.60
C VAL A 55 29.55 -30.22 1.70
N LEU A 56 30.05 -29.79 2.85
CA LEU A 56 29.20 -29.30 3.96
C LEU A 56 28.34 -28.08 3.52
N THR A 57 28.91 -27.17 2.75
CA THR A 57 28.20 -26.01 2.22
C THR A 57 27.08 -26.44 1.26
N ILE A 58 27.36 -27.35 0.32
CA ILE A 58 26.35 -27.89 -0.60
C ILE A 58 25.20 -28.56 0.17
N VAL A 59 25.55 -29.45 1.11
CA VAL A 59 24.56 -30.12 1.95
C VAL A 59 23.75 -29.11 2.76
N GLY A 60 24.41 -28.14 3.38
CA GLY A 60 23.76 -27.09 4.15
C GLY A 60 22.81 -26.22 3.32
N CYS A 61 23.18 -25.92 2.08
CA CYS A 61 22.32 -25.18 1.14
C CYS A 61 21.09 -26.01 0.72
N VAL A 62 21.26 -27.30 0.47
CA VAL A 62 20.18 -28.17 -0.07
C VAL A 62 19.27 -28.68 1.04
N VAL A 63 19.84 -29.15 2.15
CA VAL A 63 19.15 -29.91 3.19
C VAL A 63 18.65 -29.00 4.32
N LEU A 64 19.53 -28.13 4.84
CA LEU A 64 19.27 -27.36 6.07
C LEU A 64 18.69 -25.98 5.83
N ALA A 65 18.60 -25.54 4.59
CA ALA A 65 18.11 -24.21 4.22
C ALA A 65 18.78 -23.06 5.00
N LEU A 66 20.07 -23.24 5.38
CA LEU A 66 20.82 -22.24 6.13
C LEU A 66 21.04 -20.96 5.30
N PRO A 67 21.06 -19.77 5.94
CA PRO A 67 21.37 -18.53 5.24
C PRO A 67 22.76 -18.58 4.60
N GLY A 68 22.88 -18.19 3.33
CA GLY A 68 24.16 -18.20 2.60
C GLY A 68 25.28 -17.39 3.28
N ILE A 69 24.92 -16.36 4.06
CA ILE A 69 25.85 -15.56 4.87
C ILE A 69 26.62 -16.40 5.88
N THR A 70 26.03 -17.44 6.46
CA THR A 70 26.69 -18.31 7.44
C THR A 70 27.91 -18.99 6.83
N PHE A 71 27.78 -19.52 5.61
CA PHE A 71 28.88 -20.17 4.90
C PHE A 71 29.98 -19.18 4.53
N ALA A 72 29.62 -17.95 4.12
CA ALA A 72 30.59 -16.92 3.78
C ALA A 72 31.40 -16.48 5.00
N VAL A 73 30.76 -16.32 6.17
CA VAL A 73 31.44 -15.98 7.42
C VAL A 73 32.40 -17.11 7.82
N VAL A 74 31.96 -18.36 7.78
CA VAL A 74 32.83 -19.52 8.11
C VAL A 74 34.02 -19.59 7.16
N ALA A 75 33.81 -19.43 5.84
CA ALA A 75 34.89 -19.43 4.86
C ALA A 75 35.91 -18.31 5.12
N GLY A 76 35.46 -17.10 5.43
CA GLY A 76 36.33 -15.97 5.71
C GLY A 76 37.16 -16.16 6.97
N LEU A 77 36.58 -16.74 8.03
CA LEU A 77 37.26 -17.02 9.30
C LEU A 77 38.33 -18.15 9.20
N ILE A 78 38.09 -19.13 8.30
CA ILE A 78 38.91 -20.34 8.20
C ILE A 78 39.93 -20.23 7.07
N PHE A 79 39.50 -19.86 5.86
CA PHE A 79 40.36 -19.84 4.67
C PHE A 79 40.86 -18.44 4.27
N GLY A 80 40.49 -17.41 5.06
CA GLY A 80 40.88 -16.03 4.79
C GLY A 80 40.08 -15.36 3.64
N PRO A 81 40.47 -14.14 3.24
CA PRO A 81 39.65 -13.30 2.38
C PRO A 81 39.55 -13.82 0.93
N VAL A 82 40.65 -14.27 0.34
CA VAL A 82 40.68 -14.64 -1.10
C VAL A 82 40.21 -16.07 -1.30
N LEU A 83 40.84 -17.04 -0.68
CA LEU A 83 40.50 -18.45 -0.83
C LEU A 83 39.12 -18.74 -0.29
N GLY A 84 38.72 -18.13 0.84
CA GLY A 84 37.40 -18.24 1.41
C GLY A 84 36.30 -17.70 0.45
N THR A 85 36.58 -16.58 -0.23
CA THR A 85 35.64 -16.04 -1.24
C THR A 85 35.46 -17.00 -2.41
N ILE A 86 36.55 -17.55 -2.94
CA ILE A 86 36.50 -18.49 -4.09
C ILE A 86 35.74 -19.76 -3.70
N LEU A 87 36.14 -20.40 -2.60
CA LEU A 87 35.52 -21.64 -2.12
C LEU A 87 34.03 -21.45 -1.81
N CYS A 88 33.70 -20.39 -1.08
CA CYS A 88 32.31 -20.10 -0.76
C CYS A 88 31.47 -19.81 -2.00
N SER A 89 31.96 -19.03 -2.96
CA SER A 89 31.24 -18.71 -4.19
C SER A 89 30.98 -19.97 -5.03
N VAL A 90 31.95 -20.83 -5.17
CA VAL A 90 31.81 -22.10 -5.90
C VAL A 90 30.85 -23.03 -5.17
N ALA A 91 31.02 -23.24 -3.86
CA ALA A 91 30.22 -24.16 -3.07
C ALA A 91 28.75 -23.73 -3.00
N THR A 92 28.48 -22.45 -2.75
CA THR A 92 27.11 -21.92 -2.72
C THR A 92 26.46 -21.94 -4.09
N THR A 93 27.22 -21.70 -5.17
CA THR A 93 26.68 -21.82 -6.54
C THR A 93 26.32 -23.27 -6.86
N LEU A 94 27.15 -24.23 -6.51
CA LEU A 94 26.83 -25.66 -6.66
C LEU A 94 25.59 -26.02 -5.84
N GLY A 95 25.49 -25.57 -4.59
CA GLY A 95 24.29 -25.73 -3.78
C GLY A 95 23.02 -25.15 -4.43
N ALA A 96 23.13 -23.92 -4.98
CA ALA A 96 22.05 -23.28 -5.72
C ALA A 96 21.62 -24.09 -6.95
N MET A 97 22.57 -24.67 -7.69
CA MET A 97 22.29 -25.53 -8.86
C MET A 97 21.49 -26.78 -8.46
N PHE A 98 21.84 -27.44 -7.36
CA PHE A 98 21.08 -28.58 -6.87
C PHE A 98 19.65 -28.22 -6.46
N VAL A 99 19.48 -27.10 -5.72
CA VAL A 99 18.15 -26.61 -5.32
C VAL A 99 17.32 -26.19 -6.54
N PHE A 100 17.94 -25.55 -7.53
CA PHE A 100 17.28 -25.20 -8.79
C PHE A 100 16.78 -26.44 -9.54
N VAL A 101 17.61 -27.48 -9.67
CA VAL A 101 17.24 -28.74 -10.32
C VAL A 101 16.11 -29.43 -9.57
N ALA A 102 16.18 -29.45 -8.22
CA ALA A 102 15.10 -29.98 -7.39
C ALA A 102 13.80 -29.20 -7.61
N GLY A 103 13.85 -27.87 -7.61
CA GLY A 103 12.70 -27.01 -7.92
C GLY A 103 12.11 -27.31 -9.31
N ARG A 104 12.97 -27.46 -10.31
CA ARG A 104 12.57 -27.77 -11.68
C ARG A 104 11.91 -29.12 -11.82
N PHE A 105 12.44 -30.13 -11.16
CA PHE A 105 11.91 -31.50 -11.24
C PHE A 105 10.62 -31.69 -10.44
N PHE A 106 10.57 -31.17 -9.22
CA PHE A 106 9.46 -31.43 -8.31
C PHE A 106 8.34 -30.40 -8.36
N LEU A 107 8.68 -29.11 -8.54
CA LEU A 107 7.74 -28.01 -8.34
C LEU A 107 7.23 -27.37 -9.64
N LYS A 108 8.00 -27.40 -10.74
CA LYS A 108 7.67 -26.69 -11.99
C LYS A 108 6.26 -27.01 -12.50
N ASP A 109 5.91 -28.29 -12.59
CA ASP A 109 4.64 -28.74 -13.16
C ASP A 109 3.41 -28.35 -12.32
N THR A 110 3.61 -28.09 -11.03
CA THR A 110 2.51 -27.77 -10.09
C THR A 110 2.46 -26.29 -9.79
N VAL A 111 3.61 -25.67 -9.51
CA VAL A 111 3.69 -24.27 -9.05
C VAL A 111 3.61 -23.29 -10.23
N LYS A 112 4.20 -23.61 -11.39
CA LYS A 112 4.16 -22.71 -12.57
C LYS A 112 2.73 -22.34 -12.98
N PRO A 113 1.75 -23.29 -13.13
CA PRO A 113 0.38 -22.94 -13.48
C PRO A 113 -0.33 -22.08 -12.41
N MET A 114 0.04 -22.25 -11.13
CA MET A 114 -0.51 -21.43 -10.04
C MET A 114 0.09 -20.03 -10.06
N ALA A 115 1.40 -19.92 -10.28
CA ALA A 115 2.10 -18.64 -10.38
C ALA A 115 1.67 -17.82 -11.61
N MET A 116 1.37 -18.49 -12.73
CA MET A 116 0.86 -17.85 -13.95
C MET A 116 -0.56 -17.27 -13.79
N LYS A 117 -1.35 -17.73 -12.81
CA LYS A 117 -2.65 -17.12 -12.48
C LYS A 117 -2.51 -15.77 -11.77
N ASN A 118 -1.37 -15.50 -11.17
CA ASN A 118 -1.08 -14.23 -10.52
C ASN A 118 -0.40 -13.28 -11.51
N LYS A 119 -1.06 -12.17 -11.88
CA LYS A 119 -0.59 -11.18 -12.87
C LYS A 119 0.84 -10.67 -12.56
N TYR A 120 1.17 -10.47 -11.30
CA TYR A 120 2.50 -9.99 -10.87
C TYR A 120 3.59 -11.07 -11.01
N LEU A 121 3.31 -12.30 -10.57
CA LEU A 121 4.25 -13.41 -10.69
C LEU A 121 4.44 -13.81 -12.15
N LYS A 122 3.39 -13.74 -12.98
CA LYS A 122 3.48 -13.97 -14.42
C LYS A 122 4.42 -12.94 -15.07
N LYS A 123 4.22 -11.64 -14.84
CA LYS A 123 5.04 -10.54 -15.41
C LYS A 123 6.50 -10.60 -14.93
N TRP A 124 6.74 -11.02 -13.66
CA TRP A 124 8.07 -11.02 -13.07
C TRP A 124 8.90 -12.27 -13.39
N LEU A 125 8.27 -13.44 -13.43
CA LEU A 125 8.98 -14.71 -13.50
C LEU A 125 8.83 -15.45 -14.84
N PHE A 126 7.88 -15.05 -15.70
CA PHE A 126 7.50 -15.80 -16.90
C PHE A 126 7.32 -14.91 -18.14
N ASP A 127 8.07 -13.82 -18.26
CA ASP A 127 8.02 -12.95 -19.42
C ASP A 127 8.59 -13.68 -20.66
N GLU A 128 7.83 -13.66 -21.74
CA GLU A 128 8.13 -14.39 -22.98
C GLU A 128 9.37 -13.87 -23.72
N SER A 129 9.85 -12.66 -23.38
CA SER A 129 11.03 -12.04 -24.04
C SER A 129 12.39 -12.62 -23.59
N GLY A 130 12.45 -13.41 -22.50
CA GLY A 130 13.67 -14.01 -21.95
C GLY A 130 14.73 -13.03 -21.42
N GLN A 131 14.64 -11.75 -21.75
CA GLN A 131 15.59 -10.72 -21.29
C GLN A 131 15.36 -10.33 -19.84
N ASN A 132 14.12 -10.40 -19.36
CA ASN A 132 13.77 -10.08 -18.00
C ASN A 132 14.24 -11.13 -16.98
N GLU A 133 14.32 -12.41 -17.35
CA GLU A 133 14.72 -13.49 -16.45
C GLU A 133 16.16 -13.35 -15.95
N LEU A 134 17.11 -13.04 -16.86
CA LEU A 134 18.52 -12.82 -16.49
C LEU A 134 18.67 -11.58 -15.62
N PHE A 135 17.93 -10.55 -15.94
CA PHE A 135 17.97 -9.28 -15.23
C PHE A 135 17.38 -9.39 -13.80
N ILE A 136 16.25 -10.07 -13.65
CA ILE A 136 15.65 -10.35 -12.35
C ILE A 136 16.60 -11.22 -11.50
N LEU A 137 17.25 -12.20 -12.12
CA LEU A 137 18.26 -13.02 -11.47
C LEU A 137 19.44 -12.15 -10.97
N MET A 138 19.93 -11.24 -11.80
CA MET A 138 21.01 -10.32 -11.43
C MET A 138 20.62 -9.44 -10.23
N ILE A 139 19.45 -8.79 -10.27
CA ILE A 139 18.99 -7.94 -9.16
C ILE A 139 18.82 -8.74 -7.87
N THR A 140 18.19 -9.90 -7.94
CA THR A 140 17.90 -10.69 -6.74
C THR A 140 19.17 -11.30 -6.12
N ARG A 141 20.23 -11.49 -6.92
CA ARG A 141 21.54 -11.94 -6.41
C ARG A 141 22.38 -10.80 -5.82
N LEU A 142 22.32 -9.62 -6.43
CA LEU A 142 23.04 -8.45 -5.93
C LEU A 142 22.38 -7.83 -4.70
N VAL A 143 21.04 -7.87 -4.62
CA VAL A 143 20.28 -7.29 -3.51
C VAL A 143 19.72 -8.41 -2.62
N PRO A 144 20.29 -8.68 -1.44
CA PRO A 144 19.92 -9.81 -0.59
C PRO A 144 18.60 -9.56 0.18
N VAL A 145 17.50 -9.33 -0.55
CA VAL A 145 16.17 -9.10 0.03
C VAL A 145 15.41 -10.41 0.27
N PHE A 146 15.70 -11.43 -0.53
CA PHE A 146 14.99 -12.71 -0.47
C PHE A 146 15.84 -13.81 0.13
N PRO A 147 15.24 -14.75 0.89
CA PRO A 147 15.97 -15.92 1.40
C PRO A 147 16.60 -16.72 0.25
N TYR A 148 17.87 -17.04 0.37
CA TYR A 148 18.70 -17.69 -0.64
C TYR A 148 18.05 -18.96 -1.24
N ASN A 149 17.55 -19.85 -0.40
CA ASN A 149 16.96 -21.11 -0.87
C ASN A 149 15.64 -20.92 -1.58
N LEU A 150 14.79 -19.99 -1.10
CA LEU A 150 13.51 -19.68 -1.74
C LEU A 150 13.72 -19.16 -3.17
N GLN A 151 14.73 -18.33 -3.37
CA GLN A 151 15.09 -17.85 -4.71
C GLN A 151 15.48 -19.01 -5.64
N ASN A 152 16.32 -19.94 -5.18
CA ASN A 152 16.80 -21.05 -6.00
C ASN A 152 15.67 -21.98 -6.43
N PHE A 153 14.71 -22.28 -5.55
CA PHE A 153 13.50 -23.03 -5.89
C PHE A 153 12.63 -22.24 -6.88
N ALA A 154 12.44 -20.94 -6.66
CA ALA A 154 11.64 -20.08 -7.54
C ALA A 154 12.19 -20.05 -8.97
N TYR A 155 13.51 -19.89 -9.14
CA TYR A 155 14.14 -19.98 -10.46
C TYR A 155 14.05 -21.37 -11.09
N GLY A 156 14.04 -22.43 -10.31
CA GLY A 156 13.77 -23.79 -10.80
C GLY A 156 12.41 -23.93 -11.47
N VAL A 157 11.41 -23.15 -11.04
CA VAL A 157 10.05 -23.14 -11.61
C VAL A 157 9.97 -22.32 -12.91
N THR A 158 10.89 -21.36 -13.15
CA THR A 158 10.94 -20.53 -14.36
C THR A 158 11.47 -21.30 -15.58
N ASP A 159 11.47 -20.66 -16.75
CA ASP A 159 11.99 -21.25 -18.00
C ASP A 159 13.47 -20.93 -18.25
N ILE A 160 14.15 -20.23 -17.33
CA ILE A 160 15.57 -19.88 -17.46
C ILE A 160 16.44 -21.11 -17.72
N LYS A 161 17.36 -21.02 -18.67
CA LYS A 161 18.27 -22.13 -18.99
C LYS A 161 19.21 -22.41 -17.81
N PHE A 162 19.45 -23.68 -17.51
CA PHE A 162 20.31 -24.11 -16.42
C PHE A 162 21.72 -23.46 -16.49
N SER A 163 22.32 -23.42 -17.69
CA SER A 163 23.64 -22.81 -17.90
C SER A 163 23.61 -21.30 -17.61
N THR A 164 22.60 -20.57 -18.07
CA THR A 164 22.42 -19.14 -17.80
C THR A 164 22.26 -18.89 -16.31
N TYR A 165 21.42 -19.69 -15.64
CA TYR A 165 21.23 -19.59 -14.21
C TYR A 165 22.52 -19.82 -13.41
N SER A 166 23.28 -20.86 -13.77
CA SER A 166 24.51 -21.27 -13.07
C SER A 166 25.62 -20.22 -13.20
N ILE A 167 25.89 -19.79 -14.45
CA ILE A 167 26.93 -18.78 -14.72
C ILE A 167 26.56 -17.43 -14.10
N ALA A 168 25.34 -16.99 -14.29
CA ALA A 168 24.87 -15.71 -13.75
C ALA A 168 24.84 -15.73 -12.22
N SER A 169 24.44 -16.86 -11.59
CA SER A 169 24.48 -16.99 -10.12
C SER A 169 25.90 -16.89 -9.60
N LEU A 170 26.88 -17.57 -10.22
CA LEU A 170 28.29 -17.47 -9.82
C LEU A 170 28.80 -16.02 -9.90
N LEU A 171 28.54 -15.34 -11.02
CA LEU A 171 29.04 -13.97 -11.24
C LEU A 171 28.37 -12.94 -10.31
N PHE A 172 27.06 -13.02 -10.16
CA PHE A 172 26.32 -11.99 -9.42
C PHE A 172 26.29 -12.22 -7.90
N MET A 173 26.56 -13.46 -7.44
CA MET A 173 26.73 -13.73 -6.01
C MET A 173 28.13 -13.36 -5.51
N LEU A 174 29.15 -13.35 -6.38
CA LEU A 174 30.55 -13.13 -6.03
C LEU A 174 30.79 -11.83 -5.23
N PRO A 175 30.28 -10.65 -5.63
CA PRO A 175 30.50 -9.41 -4.86
C PRO A 175 29.91 -9.45 -3.45
N GLY A 176 28.70 -10.01 -3.31
CA GLY A 176 28.07 -10.20 -2.00
C GLY A 176 28.82 -11.21 -1.12
N THR A 177 29.24 -12.32 -1.70
CA THR A 177 30.05 -13.32 -0.98
C THR A 177 31.39 -12.74 -0.53
N ALA A 178 32.08 -11.99 -1.41
CA ALA A 178 33.34 -11.32 -1.09
C ALA A 178 33.20 -10.34 0.08
N MET A 179 32.11 -9.56 0.10
CA MET A 179 31.82 -8.63 1.20
C MET A 179 31.80 -9.35 2.56
N TYR A 180 31.12 -10.48 2.65
CA TYR A 180 30.98 -11.22 3.91
C TYR A 180 32.23 -12.01 4.27
N THR A 181 32.93 -12.63 3.31
CA THR A 181 34.16 -13.39 3.56
C THR A 181 35.31 -12.49 3.96
N VAL A 182 35.51 -11.36 3.26
CA VAL A 182 36.56 -10.38 3.59
C VAL A 182 36.28 -9.73 4.95
N GLY A 183 35.01 -9.37 5.23
CA GLY A 183 34.63 -8.83 6.53
C GLY A 183 34.88 -9.81 7.67
N ALA A 184 34.57 -11.09 7.50
CA ALA A 184 34.81 -12.14 8.48
C ALA A 184 36.32 -12.41 8.67
N ALA A 185 37.10 -12.43 7.58
CA ALA A 185 38.55 -12.54 7.66
C ALA A 185 39.18 -11.40 8.47
N GLY A 186 38.67 -10.16 8.33
CA GLY A 186 39.10 -9.01 9.12
C GLY A 186 38.78 -9.11 10.62
N ILE A 187 37.80 -9.95 11.01
CA ILE A 187 37.56 -10.25 12.42
C ILE A 187 38.61 -11.21 12.98
N ALA A 188 39.06 -12.17 12.15
CA ALA A 188 40.05 -13.17 12.54
C ALA A 188 41.48 -12.62 12.55
N ASP A 189 41.85 -11.82 11.57
CA ASP A 189 43.19 -11.22 11.42
C ASP A 189 43.26 -9.87 12.13
N ARG A 190 43.98 -9.81 13.25
CA ARG A 190 44.15 -8.59 14.06
C ARG A 190 45.08 -7.56 13.40
N GLU A 191 46.06 -7.98 12.61
CA GLU A 191 47.04 -7.10 11.98
C GLU A 191 46.42 -6.32 10.82
N ASN A 192 45.68 -6.99 9.96
CA ASN A 192 45.06 -6.40 8.77
C ASN A 192 43.56 -6.04 8.93
N ARG A 193 43.07 -6.04 10.18
CA ARG A 193 41.66 -5.85 10.50
C ARG A 193 41.06 -4.61 9.86
N SER A 194 41.71 -3.46 9.98
CA SER A 194 41.23 -2.20 9.45
C SER A 194 41.14 -2.20 7.92
N LEU A 195 42.11 -2.84 7.26
CA LEU A 195 42.14 -2.98 5.81
C LEU A 195 40.99 -3.86 5.31
N TYR A 196 40.81 -5.04 5.88
CA TYR A 196 39.73 -5.96 5.44
C TYR A 196 38.33 -5.44 5.74
N ILE A 197 38.11 -4.81 6.88
CA ILE A 197 36.84 -4.16 7.20
C ILE A 197 36.58 -2.99 6.24
N GLY A 198 37.62 -2.18 5.94
CA GLY A 198 37.51 -1.10 4.96
C GLY A 198 37.15 -1.59 3.56
N ILE A 199 37.77 -2.68 3.09
CA ILE A 199 37.46 -3.33 1.82
C ILE A 199 36.03 -3.89 1.83
N ALA A 200 35.60 -4.54 2.91
CA ALA A 200 34.24 -5.07 3.03
C ALA A 200 33.16 -3.96 2.98
N ILE A 201 33.41 -2.84 3.65
CA ILE A 201 32.53 -1.65 3.59
C ILE A 201 32.49 -1.05 2.18
N LEU A 202 33.64 -0.95 1.50
CA LEU A 202 33.72 -0.47 0.12
C LEU A 202 32.94 -1.38 -0.83
N LEU A 203 33.10 -2.70 -0.71
CA LEU A 203 32.33 -3.68 -1.47
C LEU A 203 30.83 -3.57 -1.20
N ALA A 204 30.42 -3.38 0.06
CA ALA A 204 29.03 -3.16 0.42
C ALA A 204 28.45 -1.91 -0.25
N MET A 205 29.20 -0.80 -0.25
CA MET A 205 28.80 0.44 -0.93
C MET A 205 28.68 0.23 -2.44
N ILE A 206 29.62 -0.45 -3.07
CA ILE A 206 29.59 -0.75 -4.51
C ILE A 206 28.34 -1.60 -4.84
N VAL A 207 28.08 -2.67 -4.09
CA VAL A 207 26.91 -3.54 -4.30
C VAL A 207 25.61 -2.74 -4.14
N MET A 208 25.50 -1.88 -3.13
CA MET A 208 24.34 -1.01 -2.93
C MET A 208 24.17 0.01 -4.07
N CYS A 209 25.26 0.66 -4.49
CA CYS A 209 25.21 1.64 -5.59
C CYS A 209 24.85 0.98 -6.92
N VAL A 210 25.45 -0.17 -7.24
CA VAL A 210 25.12 -0.95 -8.44
C VAL A 210 23.68 -1.45 -8.38
N GLY A 211 23.21 -1.98 -7.25
CA GLY A 211 21.82 -2.39 -7.06
C GLY A 211 20.82 -1.23 -7.23
N ALA A 212 21.14 -0.07 -6.67
CA ALA A 212 20.33 1.13 -6.82
C ALA A 212 20.33 1.67 -8.27
N TYR A 213 21.50 1.66 -8.93
CA TYR A 213 21.64 2.05 -10.33
C TYR A 213 20.86 1.12 -11.27
N LEU A 214 21.01 -0.18 -11.09
CA LEU A 214 20.30 -1.19 -11.88
C LEU A 214 18.77 -1.09 -11.65
N LYS A 215 18.33 -0.94 -10.41
CA LYS A 215 16.92 -0.68 -10.10
C LYS A 215 16.40 0.59 -10.79
N LYS A 216 17.19 1.66 -10.81
CA LYS A 216 16.81 2.93 -11.45
C LYS A 216 16.78 2.84 -12.97
N HIS A 217 17.73 2.12 -13.59
CA HIS A 217 17.90 2.13 -15.05
C HIS A 217 17.08 1.05 -15.78
N TYR A 218 16.89 -0.11 -15.15
CA TYR A 218 16.31 -1.28 -15.82
C TYR A 218 14.91 -1.67 -15.35
N VAL A 219 14.54 -1.38 -14.11
CA VAL A 219 13.11 -1.43 -13.73
C VAL A 219 12.31 -0.36 -14.47
N LYS A 220 13.00 0.73 -14.90
CA LYS A 220 12.43 1.74 -15.80
C LYS A 220 12.37 1.30 -17.26
N GLY A 221 13.44 0.72 -17.83
CA GLY A 221 13.51 0.40 -19.25
C GLY A 221 12.58 -0.71 -19.74
N ASN A 222 12.24 -1.67 -18.87
CA ASN A 222 11.28 -2.75 -19.22
C ASN A 222 9.82 -2.39 -18.90
N SER A 223 9.57 -1.42 -18.01
CA SER A 223 8.28 -0.74 -17.95
C SER A 223 7.99 0.02 -19.26
N GLU A 224 9.00 0.71 -19.83
CA GLU A 224 8.82 1.54 -21.01
C GLU A 224 8.48 0.75 -22.29
N ASN A 225 8.97 -0.49 -22.48
CA ASN A 225 8.65 -1.29 -23.67
C ASN A 225 7.32 -2.06 -23.55
N SER A 226 6.95 -2.58 -22.37
CA SER A 226 5.61 -3.16 -22.18
C SER A 226 4.55 -2.06 -22.06
N GLU A 227 4.90 -0.94 -21.41
CA GLU A 227 4.04 0.24 -21.32
C GLU A 227 3.93 0.98 -22.66
N ARG A 228 4.89 0.87 -23.60
CA ARG A 228 4.77 1.44 -24.94
C ARG A 228 3.72 0.73 -25.79
N VAL A 229 3.65 -0.60 -25.74
CA VAL A 229 2.65 -1.36 -26.52
C VAL A 229 1.26 -1.31 -25.84
N GLU A 230 1.21 -1.40 -24.50
CA GLU A 230 -0.06 -1.21 -23.75
C GLU A 230 -0.44 0.27 -23.68
N ALA A 231 0.52 1.20 -23.59
CA ALA A 231 0.29 2.64 -23.59
C ALA A 231 -0.02 3.22 -24.97
N GLU A 232 0.38 2.61 -26.08
CA GLU A 232 -0.11 2.99 -27.42
C GLU A 232 -1.59 2.58 -27.58
N ASN A 233 -2.00 1.40 -27.08
CA ASN A 233 -3.39 0.97 -27.12
C ASN A 233 -4.28 1.64 -26.05
N GLU A 234 -3.77 1.85 -24.82
CA GLU A 234 -4.50 2.60 -23.79
C GLU A 234 -4.43 4.11 -24.03
N GLY A 235 -3.38 4.58 -24.72
CA GLY A 235 -3.20 5.97 -25.10
C GLY A 235 -4.19 6.45 -26.15
N GLU A 236 -4.49 5.62 -27.14
CA GLU A 236 -5.54 5.93 -28.12
C GLU A 236 -6.93 5.92 -27.48
N GLN A 237 -7.21 4.96 -26.56
CA GLN A 237 -8.48 4.93 -25.84
C GLN A 237 -8.59 6.06 -24.79
N ALA A 238 -7.52 6.38 -24.08
CA ALA A 238 -7.49 7.49 -23.13
C ALA A 238 -7.60 8.84 -23.83
N ASP A 239 -6.87 9.07 -24.91
CA ASP A 239 -6.98 10.29 -25.71
C ASP A 239 -8.36 10.44 -26.37
N CYS A 240 -8.99 9.34 -26.80
CA CYS A 240 -10.35 9.35 -27.31
C CYS A 240 -11.37 9.72 -26.22
N PHE A 241 -11.19 9.22 -25.00
CA PHE A 241 -12.08 9.52 -23.88
C PHE A 241 -11.90 10.96 -23.37
N ILE A 242 -10.67 11.47 -23.27
CA ILE A 242 -10.36 12.89 -22.95
C ILE A 242 -11.04 13.81 -23.96
N LYS A 243 -10.83 13.57 -25.26
CA LYS A 243 -11.45 14.37 -26.32
C LYS A 243 -12.96 14.41 -26.19
N GLN A 244 -13.59 13.26 -25.95
CA GLN A 244 -15.03 13.16 -25.83
C GLN A 244 -15.54 13.94 -24.61
N SER A 245 -14.89 13.82 -23.46
CA SER A 245 -15.25 14.53 -22.24
C SER A 245 -14.97 16.05 -22.33
N THR A 246 -13.85 16.43 -22.94
CA THR A 246 -13.50 17.84 -23.18
C THR A 246 -14.47 18.48 -24.17
N GLU A 247 -14.73 17.82 -25.31
CA GLU A 247 -15.70 18.27 -26.33
C GLU A 247 -17.11 18.40 -25.77
N GLU A 248 -17.52 17.52 -24.84
CA GLU A 248 -18.81 17.61 -24.17
C GLU A 248 -18.89 18.84 -23.27
N VAL A 249 -17.86 19.11 -22.47
CA VAL A 249 -17.79 20.29 -21.61
C VAL A 249 -17.79 21.58 -22.43
N GLU A 250 -16.97 21.66 -23.48
CA GLU A 250 -16.89 22.82 -24.39
C GLU A 250 -18.22 23.08 -25.09
N ARG A 251 -18.90 22.04 -25.58
CA ARG A 251 -20.20 22.16 -26.26
C ARG A 251 -21.31 22.58 -25.32
N ASN A 252 -21.32 22.10 -24.06
CA ASN A 252 -22.43 22.32 -23.14
C ASN A 252 -22.22 23.55 -22.24
N CYS A 253 -20.97 24.05 -22.08
CA CYS A 253 -20.71 25.21 -21.26
C CYS A 253 -21.17 26.50 -21.91
N ILE A 254 -22.07 27.21 -21.24
CA ILE A 254 -22.61 28.50 -21.70
C ILE A 254 -21.86 29.72 -21.11
N HIS A 255 -20.70 29.49 -20.48
CA HIS A 255 -19.85 30.52 -19.85
C HIS A 255 -20.62 31.51 -18.95
N CYS A 256 -21.61 31.02 -18.21
CA CYS A 256 -22.42 31.86 -17.29
C CYS A 256 -21.68 32.29 -16.03
N HIS A 257 -20.46 31.81 -15.80
CA HIS A 257 -19.57 32.10 -14.67
C HIS A 257 -20.13 31.80 -13.27
N LYS A 258 -21.27 31.09 -13.14
CA LYS A 258 -21.81 30.69 -11.83
C LYS A 258 -20.82 29.81 -11.05
N CYS A 259 -20.14 28.86 -11.71
CA CYS A 259 -19.11 28.02 -11.09
C CYS A 259 -17.96 28.86 -10.52
N ARG A 260 -17.49 29.89 -11.25
CA ARG A 260 -16.44 30.82 -10.81
C ARG A 260 -16.89 31.62 -9.58
N LYS A 261 -18.10 32.11 -9.52
CA LYS A 261 -18.64 32.87 -8.37
C LYS A 261 -18.68 32.05 -7.06
N HIS A 262 -18.79 30.72 -7.14
CA HIS A 262 -18.96 29.83 -5.99
C HIS A 262 -17.76 28.94 -5.71
N CYS A 263 -16.68 29.05 -6.49
CA CYS A 263 -15.48 28.25 -6.34
C CYS A 263 -14.25 29.15 -6.22
N THR A 264 -13.59 29.16 -5.05
CA THR A 264 -12.41 29.98 -4.77
C THR A 264 -11.24 29.66 -5.69
N PHE A 265 -11.09 28.37 -6.12
CA PHE A 265 -10.08 27.95 -7.09
C PHE A 265 -10.35 28.60 -8.47
N LEU A 266 -11.56 28.44 -9.01
CA LEU A 266 -11.91 29.04 -10.30
C LEU A 266 -11.86 30.57 -10.27
N GLN A 267 -12.22 31.16 -9.12
CA GLN A 267 -12.12 32.61 -8.91
C GLN A 267 -10.68 33.09 -8.91
N LYS A 268 -9.77 32.41 -8.21
CA LYS A 268 -8.33 32.74 -8.17
C LYS A 268 -7.71 32.83 -9.56
N TYR A 269 -8.04 31.86 -10.42
CA TYR A 269 -7.48 31.79 -11.77
C TYR A 269 -8.35 32.46 -12.84
N GLN A 270 -9.42 33.18 -12.45
CA GLN A 270 -10.33 33.90 -13.33
C GLN A 270 -10.85 33.05 -14.49
N MET A 271 -11.24 31.81 -14.21
CA MET A 271 -11.71 30.83 -15.21
C MET A 271 -13.03 30.20 -14.79
N ASP A 272 -13.71 29.56 -15.71
CA ASP A 272 -14.87 28.69 -15.45
C ASP A 272 -14.58 27.24 -15.89
N ILE A 273 -15.61 26.38 -15.76
CA ILE A 273 -15.43 24.96 -16.09
C ILE A 273 -15.30 24.71 -17.61
N GLY A 274 -15.64 25.68 -18.44
CA GLY A 274 -15.47 25.63 -19.89
C GLY A 274 -14.08 26.05 -20.37
N ASP A 275 -13.22 26.59 -19.51
CA ASP A 275 -11.82 26.93 -19.83
C ASP A 275 -10.94 25.65 -19.79
N THR A 276 -11.22 24.71 -20.68
CA THR A 276 -10.71 23.34 -20.66
C THR A 276 -9.20 23.25 -20.72
N ASP A 277 -8.51 24.07 -21.51
CA ASP A 277 -7.04 24.08 -21.61
C ASP A 277 -6.38 24.47 -20.30
N LYS A 278 -6.85 25.54 -19.65
CA LYS A 278 -6.36 25.94 -18.32
C LYS A 278 -6.63 24.89 -17.27
N LEU A 279 -7.77 24.20 -17.35
CA LEU A 279 -8.13 23.14 -16.41
C LEU A 279 -7.23 21.91 -16.55
N LYS A 280 -6.74 21.58 -17.77
CA LYS A 280 -5.73 20.52 -17.96
C LYS A 280 -4.46 20.83 -17.17
N GLU A 281 -3.94 22.05 -17.26
CA GLU A 281 -2.74 22.46 -16.53
C GLU A 281 -2.95 22.52 -15.02
N LEU A 282 -4.12 23.01 -14.58
CA LEU A 282 -4.43 23.28 -13.17
C LEU A 282 -5.29 22.19 -12.51
N ALA A 283 -5.42 21.03 -13.10
CA ALA A 283 -6.27 19.95 -12.58
C ALA A 283 -5.97 19.58 -11.12
N TYR A 284 -4.69 19.58 -10.72
CA TYR A 284 -4.24 19.28 -9.35
C TYR A 284 -4.44 20.41 -8.34
N HIS A 285 -4.83 21.59 -8.80
CA HIS A 285 -5.19 22.75 -7.96
C HIS A 285 -6.66 22.71 -7.50
N CYS A 286 -7.48 21.84 -8.11
CA CYS A 286 -8.89 21.66 -7.78
C CYS A 286 -9.08 20.78 -6.53
N PHE A 287 -9.96 21.19 -5.64
CA PHE A 287 -10.32 20.45 -4.42
C PHE A 287 -11.31 19.30 -4.65
N LEU A 288 -11.75 19.05 -5.87
CA LEU A 288 -12.74 18.02 -6.24
C LEU A 288 -13.98 18.01 -5.32
N CYS A 289 -14.42 19.21 -4.89
CA CYS A 289 -15.50 19.37 -3.92
C CYS A 289 -16.90 19.33 -4.55
N GLY A 290 -17.02 19.37 -5.88
CA GLY A 290 -18.28 19.32 -6.61
C GLY A 290 -19.14 20.61 -6.52
N LYS A 291 -18.59 21.73 -6.01
CA LYS A 291 -19.39 22.98 -5.94
C LYS A 291 -19.74 23.53 -7.33
N CYS A 292 -18.82 23.39 -8.29
CA CYS A 292 -19.07 23.74 -9.69
C CYS A 292 -20.19 22.89 -10.32
N THR A 293 -20.26 21.61 -10.01
CA THR A 293 -21.33 20.69 -10.44
C THR A 293 -22.68 21.11 -9.85
N GLU A 294 -22.73 21.37 -8.53
CA GLU A 294 -23.96 21.77 -7.81
C GLU A 294 -24.61 23.04 -8.38
N VAL A 295 -23.80 24.01 -8.80
CA VAL A 295 -24.29 25.32 -9.25
C VAL A 295 -24.44 25.45 -10.78
N CYS A 296 -24.06 24.40 -11.54
CA CYS A 296 -24.06 24.43 -12.98
C CYS A 296 -25.52 24.36 -13.53
N PRO A 297 -26.01 25.39 -14.26
CA PRO A 297 -27.36 25.39 -14.74
C PRO A 297 -27.62 24.41 -15.91
N VAL A 298 -26.52 23.99 -16.58
CA VAL A 298 -26.58 23.04 -17.70
C VAL A 298 -26.11 21.63 -17.31
N GLY A 299 -25.92 21.39 -16.01
CA GLY A 299 -25.64 20.04 -15.47
C GLY A 299 -24.27 19.46 -15.75
N ILE A 300 -23.26 20.29 -16.05
CA ILE A 300 -21.89 19.79 -16.24
C ILE A 300 -21.33 19.27 -14.91
N ASP A 301 -20.89 18.01 -14.88
CA ASP A 301 -20.14 17.46 -13.74
C ASP A 301 -18.66 17.86 -13.81
N GLY A 302 -18.38 19.09 -13.36
CA GLY A 302 -17.03 19.61 -13.33
C GLY A 302 -16.07 18.85 -12.39
N ARG A 303 -16.60 18.15 -11.38
CA ARG A 303 -15.81 17.28 -10.51
C ARG A 303 -15.33 16.03 -11.25
N ALA A 304 -16.23 15.33 -11.93
CA ALA A 304 -15.90 14.15 -12.73
C ALA A 304 -14.93 14.53 -13.86
N TYR A 305 -15.18 15.64 -14.55
CA TYR A 305 -14.32 16.15 -15.61
C TYR A 305 -12.87 16.37 -15.13
N ILE A 306 -12.67 17.15 -14.06
CA ILE A 306 -11.32 17.40 -13.53
C ILE A 306 -10.66 16.13 -13.02
N LEU A 307 -11.41 15.18 -12.44
CA LEU A 307 -10.87 13.89 -12.03
C LEU A 307 -10.39 13.08 -13.23
N ASN A 308 -11.13 13.10 -14.34
CA ASN A 308 -10.72 12.47 -15.59
C ASN A 308 -9.44 13.10 -16.13
N LEU A 309 -9.32 14.43 -16.16
CA LEU A 309 -8.08 15.10 -16.53
C LEU A 309 -6.87 14.64 -15.69
N ARG A 310 -7.06 14.38 -14.40
CA ARG A 310 -6.00 13.83 -13.53
C ARG A 310 -5.64 12.38 -13.88
N ARG A 311 -6.62 11.54 -14.22
CA ARG A 311 -6.43 10.13 -14.59
C ARG A 311 -5.70 9.96 -15.91
N GLU A 312 -5.94 10.88 -16.82
CA GLU A 312 -5.49 10.82 -18.20
C GLU A 312 -4.19 11.57 -18.47
N SER A 313 -3.73 12.40 -17.51
CA SER A 313 -2.47 13.14 -17.66
C SER A 313 -1.28 12.17 -17.71
N LYS A 314 -0.88 11.80 -18.94
CA LYS A 314 0.41 11.13 -19.21
C LYS A 314 1.51 12.17 -19.05
N TRP A 315 2.12 12.18 -17.87
CA TRP A 315 3.26 13.05 -17.64
C TRP A 315 4.54 12.31 -18.05
N PRO A 316 5.46 12.96 -18.82
CA PRO A 316 6.82 12.47 -18.97
C PRO A 316 7.46 12.19 -17.61
N GLU A 317 8.38 11.24 -17.50
CA GLU A 317 8.99 10.82 -16.23
C GLU A 317 9.56 12.01 -15.41
N ALA A 318 10.10 13.02 -16.07
CA ALA A 318 10.57 14.25 -15.41
C ALA A 318 9.43 15.04 -14.75
N GLU A 319 8.29 15.16 -15.42
CA GLU A 319 7.10 15.85 -14.93
C GLU A 319 6.33 15.03 -13.90
N LYS A 320 6.35 13.68 -14.00
CA LYS A 320 5.76 12.77 -13.01
C LYS A 320 6.41 12.96 -11.64
N LYS A 321 7.73 13.15 -11.60
CA LYS A 321 8.49 13.43 -10.38
C LYS A 321 8.12 14.78 -9.76
N GLU A 322 7.89 15.80 -10.59
CA GLU A 322 7.42 17.12 -10.18
C GLU A 322 5.94 17.07 -9.72
N LYS A 323 5.08 16.29 -10.40
CA LYS A 323 3.70 16.03 -10.04
C LYS A 323 3.58 15.33 -8.68
N GLU A 324 4.43 14.35 -8.40
CA GLU A 324 4.47 13.62 -7.12
C GLU A 324 5.10 14.43 -5.97
N LYS A 325 5.72 15.56 -6.26
CA LYS A 325 6.33 16.45 -5.26
C LYS A 325 5.28 16.96 -4.27
N GLY A 326 5.48 16.62 -3.00
CA GLY A 326 4.54 16.92 -1.91
C GLY A 326 3.50 15.84 -1.60
N TYR A 327 3.28 14.84 -2.48
CA TYR A 327 2.32 13.75 -2.25
C TYR A 327 2.95 12.49 -1.65
N GLY A 328 4.27 12.43 -1.51
CA GLY A 328 5.01 11.22 -1.12
C GLY A 328 4.50 10.55 0.17
N LEU A 329 4.16 11.32 1.20
CA LEU A 329 3.61 10.78 2.45
C LEU A 329 2.23 10.14 2.27
N ILE A 330 1.38 10.73 1.44
CA ILE A 330 0.03 10.21 1.16
C ILE A 330 0.13 8.93 0.35
N LEU A 331 0.95 8.92 -0.70
CA LEU A 331 1.21 7.75 -1.52
C LEU A 331 1.78 6.61 -0.68
N TRP A 332 2.79 6.91 0.16
CA TRP A 332 3.40 5.95 1.06
C TRP A 332 2.41 5.34 2.07
N GLU A 333 1.51 6.14 2.62
CA GLU A 333 0.52 5.69 3.59
C GLU A 333 -0.66 4.96 2.93
N LYS A 334 -1.20 5.49 1.80
CA LYS A 334 -2.52 5.14 1.29
C LYS A 334 -2.53 4.13 0.16
N ARG A 335 -1.48 4.03 -0.68
CA ARG A 335 -1.40 3.02 -1.75
C ARG A 335 -1.56 1.61 -1.22
N ASN A 336 -0.91 1.31 -0.08
CA ASN A 336 -1.08 0.06 0.63
C ASN A 336 -1.28 0.38 2.11
N TYR A 337 -2.49 0.75 2.48
CA TYR A 337 -2.76 1.33 3.79
C TYR A 337 -2.07 0.59 4.93
N ARG A 338 -1.13 1.27 5.61
CA ARG A 338 -0.18 0.65 6.54
C ARG A 338 -0.80 0.26 7.88
N TYR A 339 -1.94 0.87 8.23
CA TYR A 339 -2.61 0.70 9.52
C TYR A 339 -3.88 -0.13 9.40
N ARG A 340 -4.00 -0.94 8.32
CA ARG A 340 -5.13 -1.84 8.14
C ARG A 340 -5.15 -2.92 9.21
N ASN A 341 -6.36 -3.26 9.66
CA ASN A 341 -6.58 -4.29 10.66
C ASN A 341 -7.94 -4.96 10.41
N TYR A 342 -7.92 -6.27 10.18
CA TYR A 342 -9.08 -7.12 9.95
C TYR A 342 -9.18 -8.24 11.00
N LYS A 343 -8.49 -8.11 12.16
CA LYS A 343 -8.48 -9.14 13.21
C LYS A 343 -9.86 -9.37 13.80
N HIS A 344 -10.64 -8.30 13.94
CA HIS A 344 -11.98 -8.32 14.50
C HIS A 344 -13.07 -8.25 13.45
N ALA A 345 -12.80 -8.74 12.24
CA ALA A 345 -13.80 -8.95 11.20
C ALA A 345 -14.55 -10.25 11.48
N GLU A 346 -15.48 -10.20 12.41
CA GLU A 346 -16.26 -11.33 12.91
C GLU A 346 -17.75 -11.14 12.55
N GLY A 347 -18.49 -12.26 12.43
CA GLY A 347 -19.90 -12.23 12.05
C GLY A 347 -20.11 -11.99 10.55
N LYS A 348 -21.34 -11.63 10.17
CA LYS A 348 -21.73 -11.34 8.78
C LYS A 348 -21.67 -9.85 8.43
N SER A 349 -21.64 -8.99 9.44
CA SER A 349 -21.61 -7.53 9.32
C SER A 349 -20.41 -6.95 10.03
N VAL A 350 -19.78 -5.93 9.45
CA VAL A 350 -18.66 -5.21 10.05
C VAL A 350 -18.83 -3.71 9.99
N LEU A 351 -18.38 -3.04 11.06
CA LEU A 351 -18.20 -1.60 11.08
C LEU A 351 -16.92 -1.23 10.32
N PHE A 352 -17.04 -0.30 9.37
CA PHE A 352 -15.92 0.30 8.62
C PHE A 352 -15.86 1.81 8.93
N PRO A 353 -15.16 2.24 9.99
CA PRO A 353 -15.10 3.65 10.36
C PRO A 353 -14.24 4.48 9.39
N GLY A 354 -13.48 3.81 8.50
CA GLY A 354 -12.48 4.44 7.64
C GLY A 354 -11.21 4.82 8.40
N CYS A 355 -10.32 5.57 7.74
CA CYS A 355 -9.01 5.91 8.32
C CYS A 355 -9.04 7.19 9.19
N ASN A 356 -9.94 8.12 8.94
CA ASN A 356 -9.97 9.42 9.60
C ASN A 356 -10.90 9.47 10.82
N PHE A 357 -11.96 8.69 10.87
CA PHE A 357 -12.86 8.71 12.01
C PHE A 357 -12.14 8.25 13.29
N PRO A 358 -11.49 7.07 13.36
CA PRO A 358 -10.72 6.67 14.54
C PRO A 358 -9.52 7.58 14.82
N SER A 359 -9.03 8.28 13.82
CA SER A 359 -7.92 9.24 13.93
C SER A 359 -8.30 10.47 14.76
N PHE A 360 -9.49 11.03 14.51
CA PHE A 360 -9.97 12.25 15.17
C PHE A 360 -10.91 11.98 16.35
N TYR A 361 -11.60 10.84 16.36
CA TYR A 361 -12.63 10.46 17.35
C TYR A 361 -12.38 9.06 17.92
N PRO A 362 -11.24 8.83 18.61
CA PRO A 362 -10.90 7.50 19.12
C PRO A 362 -11.86 6.99 20.20
N GLN A 363 -12.39 7.87 21.08
CA GLN A 363 -13.34 7.47 22.14
C GLN A 363 -14.70 7.12 21.52
N THR A 364 -15.20 7.94 20.62
CA THR A 364 -16.44 7.68 19.88
C THR A 364 -16.34 6.38 19.06
N THR A 365 -15.17 6.13 18.45
CA THR A 365 -14.91 4.88 17.71
C THR A 365 -14.99 3.68 18.64
N LYS A 366 -14.33 3.74 19.80
CA LYS A 366 -14.34 2.68 20.80
C LYS A 366 -15.77 2.39 21.27
N MET A 367 -16.51 3.42 21.68
CA MET A 367 -17.90 3.27 22.14
C MET A 367 -18.81 2.68 21.06
N LEU A 368 -18.64 3.13 19.81
CA LEU A 368 -19.42 2.59 18.67
C LEU A 368 -19.09 1.12 18.42
N THR A 369 -17.82 0.73 18.50
CA THR A 369 -17.39 -0.66 18.32
C THR A 369 -17.96 -1.55 19.43
N GLU A 370 -17.89 -1.11 20.69
CA GLU A 370 -18.47 -1.82 21.84
C GLU A 370 -19.99 -1.95 21.75
N LEU A 371 -20.66 -0.88 21.30
CA LEU A 371 -22.11 -0.88 21.12
C LEU A 371 -22.53 -1.90 20.06
N LEU A 372 -21.91 -1.85 18.85
CA LEU A 372 -22.25 -2.73 17.74
C LEU A 372 -21.79 -4.17 17.97
N GLY A 373 -20.72 -4.37 18.75
CA GLY A 373 -20.27 -5.70 19.18
C GLY A 373 -21.33 -6.48 19.94
N LYS A 374 -22.22 -5.80 20.71
CA LYS A 374 -23.37 -6.44 21.39
C LYS A 374 -24.38 -7.06 20.41
N TYR A 375 -24.37 -6.64 19.16
CA TYR A 375 -25.21 -7.16 18.07
C TYR A 375 -24.46 -8.13 17.15
N GLY A 376 -23.25 -8.60 17.55
CA GLY A 376 -22.43 -9.51 16.76
C GLY A 376 -21.80 -8.87 15.51
N ILE A 377 -21.66 -7.55 15.52
CA ILE A 377 -21.05 -6.77 14.41
C ILE A 377 -19.57 -6.55 14.74
N GLY A 378 -18.70 -7.09 13.89
CA GLY A 378 -17.26 -6.90 13.99
C GLY A 378 -16.78 -5.51 13.56
N VAL A 379 -15.46 -5.29 13.56
CA VAL A 379 -14.86 -4.03 13.10
C VAL A 379 -13.67 -4.26 12.21
N VAL A 380 -13.53 -3.45 11.15
CA VAL A 380 -12.38 -3.42 10.26
C VAL A 380 -11.85 -2.00 10.11
N TYR A 381 -10.53 -1.86 10.19
CA TYR A 381 -9.85 -0.59 9.99
C TYR A 381 -9.09 -0.62 8.68
N ASP A 382 -9.53 0.15 7.69
CA ASP A 382 -8.83 0.29 6.40
C ASP A 382 -9.09 1.69 5.80
N CYS A 383 -8.39 1.97 4.70
CA CYS A 383 -8.61 3.16 3.88
C CYS A 383 -9.31 2.76 2.58
N CYS A 384 -10.40 3.42 2.26
CA CYS A 384 -11.17 3.15 1.03
C CYS A 384 -10.41 3.37 -0.29
N GLY A 385 -9.25 4.06 -0.27
CA GLY A 385 -8.48 4.35 -1.48
C GLY A 385 -8.83 5.67 -2.17
N LYS A 386 -9.91 6.36 -1.77
CA LYS A 386 -10.34 7.62 -2.40
C LYS A 386 -9.23 8.67 -2.57
N PRO A 387 -8.29 8.91 -1.62
CA PRO A 387 -7.20 9.85 -1.84
C PRO A 387 -6.28 9.48 -2.99
N ILE A 388 -6.08 8.19 -3.26
CA ILE A 388 -5.29 7.68 -4.39
C ILE A 388 -6.05 7.87 -5.69
N ALA A 389 -7.35 7.55 -5.69
CA ALA A 389 -8.24 7.80 -6.83
C ALA A 389 -8.30 9.30 -7.19
N GLU A 390 -8.41 10.19 -6.20
CA GLU A 390 -8.41 11.65 -6.41
C GLU A 390 -7.08 12.20 -6.95
N LEU A 391 -5.98 11.50 -6.76
CA LEU A 391 -4.69 11.80 -7.39
C LEU A 391 -4.56 11.26 -8.82
N GLY A 392 -5.57 10.53 -9.33
CA GLY A 392 -5.61 10.01 -10.70
C GLY A 392 -4.92 8.67 -10.91
N TYR A 393 -4.54 7.95 -9.83
CA TYR A 393 -3.93 6.61 -9.92
C TYR A 393 -5.01 5.53 -10.03
N ARG A 394 -5.51 5.32 -11.24
CA ARG A 394 -6.63 4.41 -11.51
C ARG A 394 -6.31 2.94 -11.18
N GLU A 395 -5.14 2.47 -11.60
CA GLU A 395 -4.71 1.09 -11.31
C GLU A 395 -4.59 0.84 -9.79
N ASP A 396 -3.95 1.74 -9.06
CA ASP A 396 -3.82 1.64 -7.59
C ASP A 396 -5.20 1.68 -6.91
N GLU A 397 -6.13 2.49 -7.43
CA GLU A 397 -7.52 2.58 -6.98
C GLU A 397 -8.23 1.22 -7.09
N GLU A 398 -8.14 0.58 -8.27
CA GLU A 398 -8.74 -0.73 -8.55
C GLU A 398 -8.15 -1.82 -7.65
N VAL A 399 -6.82 -1.84 -7.51
CA VAL A 399 -6.12 -2.79 -6.61
C VAL A 399 -6.57 -2.63 -5.15
N ILE A 400 -6.76 -1.39 -4.68
CA ILE A 400 -7.22 -1.15 -3.31
C ILE A 400 -8.64 -1.67 -3.10
N VAL A 401 -9.56 -1.36 -4.02
CA VAL A 401 -10.97 -1.79 -3.92
C VAL A 401 -11.07 -3.32 -4.00
N GLN A 402 -10.37 -3.94 -4.95
CA GLN A 402 -10.34 -5.39 -5.10
C GLN A 402 -9.80 -6.07 -3.83
N ARG A 403 -8.69 -5.56 -3.26
CA ARG A 403 -8.12 -6.08 -2.01
C ARG A 403 -9.11 -6.03 -0.84
N ILE A 404 -9.84 -4.91 -0.71
CA ILE A 404 -10.86 -4.78 0.34
C ILE A 404 -11.97 -5.81 0.14
N ASP A 405 -12.48 -5.92 -1.08
CA ASP A 405 -13.58 -6.83 -1.43
C ASP A 405 -13.20 -8.30 -1.23
N GLU A 406 -12.02 -8.71 -1.71
CA GLU A 406 -11.50 -10.06 -1.51
C GLU A 406 -11.31 -10.39 -0.02
N THR A 407 -10.72 -9.46 0.76
CA THR A 407 -10.52 -9.68 2.20
C THR A 407 -11.86 -9.81 2.96
N LEU A 408 -12.86 -9.02 2.60
CA LEU A 408 -14.19 -9.13 3.20
C LEU A 408 -14.87 -10.46 2.83
N LYS A 409 -14.77 -10.90 1.57
CA LYS A 409 -15.28 -12.21 1.11
C LYS A 409 -14.60 -13.38 1.83
N GLU A 410 -13.27 -13.34 1.95
CA GLU A 410 -12.53 -14.38 2.69
C GLU A 410 -12.96 -14.50 4.16
N LYS A 411 -13.40 -13.39 4.75
CA LYS A 411 -13.93 -13.32 6.11
C LYS A 411 -15.43 -13.64 6.22
N GLY A 412 -16.12 -13.89 5.11
CA GLY A 412 -17.56 -14.19 5.08
C GLY A 412 -18.45 -12.98 5.40
N ILE A 413 -17.95 -11.75 5.15
CA ILE A 413 -18.69 -10.53 5.42
C ILE A 413 -19.68 -10.24 4.30
N GLU A 414 -20.95 -10.12 4.65
CA GLU A 414 -22.07 -9.83 3.73
C GLU A 414 -22.49 -8.36 3.77
N GLU A 415 -22.21 -7.65 4.86
CA GLU A 415 -22.60 -6.25 5.07
C GLU A 415 -21.48 -5.41 5.67
N VAL A 416 -21.29 -4.19 5.13
CA VAL A 416 -20.29 -3.22 5.61
C VAL A 416 -20.96 -1.91 5.99
N ILE A 417 -20.84 -1.57 7.29
CA ILE A 417 -21.47 -0.38 7.88
C ILE A 417 -20.48 0.77 7.85
N MET A 418 -20.73 1.78 7.04
CA MET A 418 -19.82 2.90 6.81
C MET A 418 -20.13 4.09 7.72
N VAL A 419 -19.10 4.61 8.39
CA VAL A 419 -19.19 5.84 9.19
C VAL A 419 -18.77 7.05 8.34
N CYS A 420 -17.69 6.92 7.58
CA CYS A 420 -17.12 8.02 6.80
C CYS A 420 -17.89 8.24 5.50
N PRO A 421 -18.37 9.47 5.22
CA PRO A 421 -19.10 9.77 3.98
C PRO A 421 -18.25 9.56 2.73
N ASN A 422 -16.94 9.79 2.81
CA ASN A 422 -16.01 9.51 1.71
C ASN A 422 -15.92 8.01 1.41
N CYS A 423 -15.84 7.16 2.44
CA CYS A 423 -15.82 5.71 2.26
C CYS A 423 -17.15 5.21 1.73
N TYR A 424 -18.28 5.70 2.25
CA TYR A 424 -19.62 5.34 1.81
C TYR A 424 -19.81 5.62 0.32
N ALA A 425 -19.64 6.88 -0.10
CA ALA A 425 -19.83 7.28 -1.49
C ALA A 425 -18.84 6.61 -2.46
N PHE A 426 -17.63 6.29 -1.99
CA PHE A 426 -16.59 5.70 -2.83
C PHE A 426 -16.69 4.18 -3.00
N LEU A 427 -17.15 3.46 -1.97
CA LEU A 427 -17.21 2.00 -1.98
C LEU A 427 -18.62 1.44 -2.26
N LYS A 428 -19.68 2.26 -2.16
CA LYS A 428 -21.05 1.85 -2.47
C LYS A 428 -21.16 1.41 -3.93
N GLY A 429 -21.64 0.18 -4.16
CA GLY A 429 -21.75 -0.43 -5.47
C GLY A 429 -20.41 -0.95 -6.06
N ARG A 430 -19.30 -0.86 -5.32
CA ARG A 430 -17.99 -1.37 -5.74
C ARG A 430 -17.52 -2.58 -4.93
N LEU A 431 -18.20 -2.91 -3.85
CA LEU A 431 -17.97 -4.10 -3.04
C LEU A 431 -19.08 -5.12 -3.30
N SER A 432 -18.75 -6.39 -3.18
CA SER A 432 -19.73 -7.49 -3.23
C SER A 432 -20.62 -7.50 -1.99
N ALA A 433 -20.09 -7.11 -0.83
CA ALA A 433 -20.86 -6.94 0.39
C ALA A 433 -21.78 -5.70 0.31
N ARG A 434 -22.94 -5.79 0.91
CA ARG A 434 -23.90 -4.68 0.99
C ARG A 434 -23.33 -3.52 1.79
N VAL A 435 -23.19 -2.35 1.19
CA VAL A 435 -22.72 -1.14 1.87
C VAL A 435 -23.91 -0.36 2.43
N VAL A 436 -23.93 -0.16 3.73
CA VAL A 436 -24.94 0.61 4.46
C VAL A 436 -24.32 1.75 5.24
N ASN A 437 -25.07 2.82 5.49
CA ASN A 437 -24.61 3.91 6.34
C ASN A 437 -24.91 3.63 7.82
N ILE A 438 -24.14 4.25 8.69
CA ILE A 438 -24.24 4.03 10.14
C ILE A 438 -25.59 4.49 10.71
N TYR A 439 -26.21 5.54 10.18
CA TYR A 439 -27.46 6.08 10.73
C TYR A 439 -28.64 5.15 10.50
N ASP A 440 -28.80 4.65 9.28
CA ASP A 440 -29.83 3.67 8.96
C ASP A 440 -29.61 2.37 9.76
N LYS A 441 -28.35 1.95 9.95
CA LYS A 441 -28.06 0.75 10.75
C LYS A 441 -28.37 0.93 12.25
N LEU A 442 -28.01 2.06 12.83
CA LEU A 442 -28.36 2.35 14.22
C LEU A 442 -29.87 2.38 14.46
N GLN A 443 -30.62 2.89 13.47
CA GLN A 443 -32.10 2.89 13.50
C GLN A 443 -32.67 1.47 13.39
N GLU A 444 -32.15 0.67 12.46
CA GLU A 444 -32.53 -0.74 12.26
C GLU A 444 -32.36 -1.55 13.54
N LEU A 445 -31.22 -1.35 14.24
CA LEU A 445 -30.91 -2.09 15.47
C LEU A 445 -31.62 -1.54 16.72
N GLY A 446 -32.17 -0.34 16.67
CA GLY A 446 -32.63 0.36 17.89
C GLY A 446 -31.53 0.54 18.95
N ALA A 447 -30.26 0.62 18.50
CA ALA A 447 -29.09 0.46 19.35
C ALA A 447 -28.85 1.61 20.34
N VAL A 448 -29.33 2.82 20.01
CA VAL A 448 -29.25 4.00 20.86
C VAL A 448 -30.66 4.39 21.23
N GLY A 449 -30.95 4.42 22.52
CA GLY A 449 -32.26 4.77 23.04
C GLY A 449 -32.66 6.23 22.72
N LYS A 450 -33.94 6.56 22.90
CA LYS A 450 -34.44 7.92 22.77
C LYS A 450 -33.63 8.86 23.66
N ASN A 451 -33.13 9.96 23.12
CA ASN A 451 -32.41 11.01 23.84
C ASN A 451 -33.24 12.29 23.89
N PRO A 452 -34.05 12.51 24.92
CA PRO A 452 -34.90 13.71 25.07
C PRO A 452 -34.09 15.00 25.28
N ALA A 453 -32.79 14.91 25.59
CA ALA A 453 -31.90 16.08 25.70
C ALA A 453 -31.49 16.69 24.35
N TRP A 454 -31.74 15.98 23.25
CA TRP A 454 -31.57 16.55 21.90
C TRP A 454 -32.72 17.51 21.62
N LYS A 455 -32.53 18.78 21.98
CA LYS A 455 -33.56 19.81 21.80
C LYS A 455 -33.97 20.00 20.35
N SER A 456 -35.26 20.35 20.17
CA SER A 456 -35.96 20.48 18.89
C SER A 456 -35.52 21.64 17.97
N GLU A 457 -34.38 22.26 18.20
CA GLU A 457 -33.88 23.33 17.32
C GLU A 457 -33.13 22.74 16.11
N LYS A 458 -33.44 23.24 14.91
CA LYS A 458 -32.66 22.90 13.70
C LYS A 458 -31.22 23.38 13.83
N LYS A 459 -30.28 22.45 13.74
CA LYS A 459 -28.83 22.71 13.91
C LYS A 459 -28.15 22.92 12.58
N GLN A 460 -27.19 23.86 12.53
CA GLN A 460 -26.42 24.12 11.31
C GLN A 460 -25.40 23.02 11.05
N ILE A 461 -25.41 22.45 9.82
CA ILE A 461 -24.49 21.40 9.44
C ILE A 461 -23.62 21.80 8.25
N PHE A 462 -22.31 21.56 8.38
CA PHE A 462 -21.39 21.65 7.27
C PHE A 462 -21.50 20.37 6.42
N LEU A 463 -21.97 20.52 5.18
CA LEU A 463 -22.25 19.42 4.28
C LEU A 463 -20.94 18.87 3.66
N PRO A 464 -20.58 17.60 3.89
CA PRO A 464 -19.40 16.98 3.27
C PRO A 464 -19.52 16.85 1.76
N CYS A 465 -18.39 17.05 1.04
CA CYS A 465 -18.36 17.04 -0.41
C CYS A 465 -18.97 15.79 -1.09
N PRO A 466 -18.79 14.53 -0.57
CA PRO A 466 -19.35 13.36 -1.22
C PRO A 466 -20.88 13.26 -1.12
N ASP A 467 -21.49 13.97 -0.18
CA ASP A 467 -22.95 13.94 0.03
C ASP A 467 -23.66 15.21 -0.48
N ARG A 468 -22.93 16.05 -1.22
CA ARG A 468 -23.42 17.36 -1.67
C ARG A 468 -24.59 17.27 -2.64
N GLU A 469 -24.52 16.34 -3.56
CA GLU A 469 -25.48 16.21 -4.66
C GLU A 469 -26.77 15.55 -4.20
N ASN A 470 -26.70 14.33 -3.69
CA ASN A 470 -27.89 13.52 -3.35
C ASN A 470 -28.38 13.73 -1.91
N ARG A 471 -27.52 14.26 -1.02
CA ARG A 471 -27.78 14.48 0.41
C ARG A 471 -28.29 13.22 1.13
N GLU A 472 -27.83 12.05 0.68
CA GLU A 472 -28.32 10.74 1.16
C GLU A 472 -28.01 10.54 2.65
N LEU A 473 -26.76 10.84 3.06
CA LEU A 473 -26.36 10.73 4.46
C LEU A 473 -26.97 11.81 5.34
N LEU A 474 -27.18 13.02 4.82
CA LEU A 474 -27.91 14.05 5.51
C LEU A 474 -29.35 13.62 5.81
N LYS A 475 -30.03 13.07 4.78
CA LYS A 475 -31.40 12.55 4.93
C LYS A 475 -31.45 11.41 5.94
N ALA A 476 -30.47 10.49 5.89
CA ALA A 476 -30.38 9.38 6.86
C ALA A 476 -30.15 9.88 8.29
N ALA A 477 -29.24 10.84 8.48
CA ALA A 477 -28.99 11.44 9.79
C ALA A 477 -30.24 12.16 10.34
N ASN A 478 -30.96 12.89 9.48
CA ASN A 478 -32.19 13.57 9.88
C ASN A 478 -33.29 12.57 10.27
N ARG A 479 -33.55 11.53 9.43
CA ARG A 479 -34.50 10.46 9.78
C ARG A 479 -34.17 9.81 11.13
N TYR A 480 -32.89 9.53 11.35
CA TYR A 480 -32.45 8.93 12.60
C TYR A 480 -32.74 9.84 13.80
N ILE A 481 -32.47 11.15 13.69
CA ILE A 481 -32.72 12.11 14.77
C ILE A 481 -34.22 12.28 15.01
N GLU A 482 -35.04 12.40 13.97
CA GLU A 482 -36.50 12.43 14.08
C GLU A 482 -37.02 11.17 14.79
N TRP A 483 -36.52 9.99 14.43
CA TRP A 483 -36.87 8.73 15.09
C TRP A 483 -36.46 8.72 16.56
N MET A 484 -35.25 9.22 16.87
CA MET A 484 -34.69 9.23 18.23
C MET A 484 -35.41 10.23 19.16
N THR A 485 -35.79 11.40 18.62
CA THR A 485 -36.36 12.51 19.41
C THR A 485 -37.89 12.54 19.41
N GLY A 486 -38.51 11.99 18.35
CA GLY A 486 -39.94 12.11 18.12
C GLY A 486 -40.39 13.50 17.65
N ALA A 487 -39.48 14.37 17.27
CA ALA A 487 -39.71 15.75 16.87
C ALA A 487 -39.05 16.07 15.53
N ASP A 488 -39.61 17.04 14.77
CA ASP A 488 -38.96 17.61 13.57
C ASP A 488 -37.70 18.41 13.98
N SER A 489 -36.73 17.69 14.43
CA SER A 489 -35.40 18.19 14.84
C SER A 489 -34.37 17.60 13.91
N GLY A 490 -33.72 18.43 13.12
CA GLY A 490 -32.75 17.94 12.15
C GLY A 490 -31.67 18.95 11.87
N PHE A 491 -30.93 18.67 10.82
CA PHE A 491 -29.83 19.52 10.37
C PHE A 491 -30.23 20.32 9.12
N CYS A 492 -29.86 21.61 9.13
CA CYS A 492 -29.94 22.47 7.95
C CYS A 492 -28.53 22.76 7.43
N PRO A 493 -28.24 22.53 6.14
CA PRO A 493 -26.93 22.87 5.58
C PRO A 493 -26.59 24.34 5.74
N ILE A 494 -25.34 24.64 6.08
CA ILE A 494 -24.80 26.00 6.10
C ILE A 494 -24.71 26.50 4.66
N GLU A 495 -25.38 27.59 4.35
CA GLU A 495 -25.36 28.19 3.02
C GLU A 495 -23.98 28.82 2.73
N GLY A 496 -23.59 28.84 1.46
CA GLY A 496 -22.35 29.47 1.00
C GLY A 496 -21.06 28.70 1.30
N ALA A 497 -21.08 27.70 2.18
CA ALA A 497 -19.88 26.90 2.49
C ALA A 497 -19.46 26.04 1.28
N GLN A 498 -18.21 26.21 0.83
CA GLN A 498 -17.69 25.50 -0.34
C GLN A 498 -17.08 24.15 0.02
N CYS A 499 -16.01 24.14 0.80
CA CYS A 499 -15.20 22.96 1.10
C CYS A 499 -14.46 23.14 2.43
N CYS A 500 -14.07 22.04 3.08
CA CYS A 500 -13.18 22.11 4.25
C CYS A 500 -11.69 22.24 3.89
N GLY A 501 -11.32 22.27 2.60
CA GLY A 501 -9.95 22.42 2.14
C GLY A 501 -9.09 21.15 2.07
N LEU A 502 -9.67 19.93 2.27
CA LEU A 502 -8.92 18.66 2.19
C LEU A 502 -9.20 17.84 0.92
N GLY A 503 -10.25 18.17 0.18
CA GLY A 503 -10.64 17.43 -1.03
C GLY A 503 -9.57 17.47 -2.11
N GLY A 504 -9.52 16.44 -2.95
CA GLY A 504 -8.60 16.37 -4.09
C GLY A 504 -7.12 16.43 -3.76
N VAL A 505 -6.75 16.38 -2.48
CA VAL A 505 -5.36 16.58 -1.99
C VAL A 505 -4.74 17.89 -2.53
N ALA A 506 -5.58 18.83 -2.94
CA ALA A 506 -5.17 20.10 -3.56
C ALA A 506 -4.42 21.04 -2.61
N SER A 507 -4.51 20.82 -1.29
CA SER A 507 -3.76 21.60 -0.27
C SER A 507 -2.25 21.59 -0.47
N VAL A 508 -1.70 20.62 -1.20
CA VAL A 508 -0.28 20.58 -1.58
C VAL A 508 0.07 21.65 -2.59
N LYS A 509 -0.81 21.90 -3.57
CA LYS A 509 -0.65 22.92 -4.61
C LYS A 509 -1.24 24.26 -4.21
N GLU A 510 -2.29 24.24 -3.38
CA GLU A 510 -3.07 25.41 -2.96
C GLU A 510 -3.18 25.50 -1.42
N PRO A 511 -2.06 25.65 -0.69
CA PRO A 511 -2.07 25.68 0.78
C PRO A 511 -2.83 26.90 1.34
N GLU A 512 -2.83 28.04 0.65
CA GLU A 512 -3.53 29.25 1.07
C GLU A 512 -5.04 29.13 0.90
N LEU A 513 -5.50 28.65 -0.26
CA LEU A 513 -6.91 28.38 -0.47
C LEU A 513 -7.44 27.32 0.49
N ALA A 514 -6.65 26.29 0.78
CA ALA A 514 -7.01 25.26 1.76
C ALA A 514 -7.19 25.86 3.16
N ARG A 515 -6.29 26.77 3.59
CA ARG A 515 -6.42 27.52 4.86
C ARG A 515 -7.64 28.43 4.86
N GLN A 516 -7.86 29.18 3.80
CA GLN A 516 -9.04 30.04 3.65
C GLN A 516 -10.35 29.25 3.77
N MET A 517 -10.45 28.11 3.11
CA MET A 517 -11.61 27.21 3.21
C MET A 517 -11.78 26.64 4.62
N ALA A 518 -10.69 26.23 5.28
CA ALA A 518 -10.73 25.68 6.64
C ALA A 518 -11.18 26.75 7.65
N SER A 519 -10.80 28.00 7.46
CA SER A 519 -11.15 29.12 8.35
C SER A 519 -12.47 29.84 7.99
N ALA A 520 -13.15 29.41 6.91
CA ALA A 520 -14.36 30.09 6.46
C ALA A 520 -15.48 30.17 7.51
N LEU A 521 -15.49 29.24 8.47
CA LEU A 521 -16.46 29.20 9.57
C LEU A 521 -15.85 29.57 10.94
N SER A 522 -14.64 30.14 10.98
CA SER A 522 -13.96 30.51 12.22
C SER A 522 -14.69 31.60 13.02
N GLN A 523 -15.45 32.44 12.34
CA GLN A 523 -16.25 33.51 12.95
C GLN A 523 -17.68 33.09 13.30
N ASN A 524 -18.03 31.81 13.06
CA ASN A 524 -19.37 31.32 13.42
C ASN A 524 -19.50 31.22 14.93
N GLU A 525 -20.50 31.88 15.50
CA GLU A 525 -20.78 31.88 16.95
C GLU A 525 -21.54 30.63 17.39
N HIS A 526 -22.20 29.96 16.44
CA HIS A 526 -22.97 28.74 16.71
C HIS A 526 -22.15 27.47 16.49
N SER A 527 -22.54 26.38 17.16
CA SER A 527 -21.97 25.05 16.93
C SER A 527 -22.12 24.63 15.47
N VAL A 528 -21.02 24.22 14.83
CA VAL A 528 -20.99 23.68 13.48
C VAL A 528 -21.00 22.15 13.55
N TYR A 529 -22.08 21.54 13.11
CA TYR A 529 -22.17 20.08 13.02
C TYR A 529 -21.60 19.56 11.70
N THR A 530 -21.07 18.36 11.71
CA THR A 530 -20.70 17.61 10.48
C THR A 530 -20.66 16.12 10.78
N TYR A 531 -20.95 15.29 9.79
CA TYR A 531 -20.80 13.82 9.87
C TYR A 531 -19.53 13.30 9.18
N CYS A 532 -18.59 14.20 8.90
CA CYS A 532 -17.29 13.85 8.30
C CYS A 532 -16.14 14.23 9.22
N ALA A 533 -15.43 13.22 9.74
CA ALA A 533 -14.28 13.44 10.62
C ALA A 533 -13.14 14.25 9.95
N SER A 534 -12.95 14.10 8.64
CA SER A 534 -11.97 14.91 7.89
C SER A 534 -12.35 16.39 7.88
N CYS A 535 -13.65 16.69 7.64
CA CYS A 535 -14.15 18.07 7.67
C CYS A 535 -14.03 18.65 9.08
N SER A 536 -14.48 17.91 10.10
CA SER A 536 -14.38 18.34 11.48
C SER A 536 -12.93 18.66 11.88
N GLY A 537 -11.99 17.73 11.62
CA GLY A 537 -10.59 17.95 11.96
C GLY A 537 -9.99 19.17 11.25
N ASN A 538 -10.35 19.45 9.98
CA ASN A 538 -9.77 20.57 9.26
C ASN A 538 -10.42 21.92 9.63
N LEU A 539 -11.74 21.96 9.84
CA LEU A 539 -12.43 23.15 10.36
C LEU A 539 -11.90 23.54 11.75
N THR A 540 -11.63 22.55 12.61
CA THR A 540 -11.01 22.78 13.93
C THR A 540 -9.58 23.36 13.77
N ARG A 541 -8.77 22.84 12.84
CA ARG A 541 -7.45 23.40 12.51
C ARG A 541 -7.53 24.82 11.94
N GLY A 542 -8.59 25.14 11.19
CA GLY A 542 -8.88 26.45 10.64
C GLY A 542 -9.39 27.48 11.67
N GLY A 543 -9.52 27.09 12.93
CA GLY A 543 -9.92 28.00 14.02
C GLY A 543 -11.42 28.05 14.34
N CYS A 544 -12.24 27.15 13.75
CA CYS A 544 -13.64 27.05 14.15
C CYS A 544 -13.72 26.52 15.59
N LYS A 545 -14.36 27.28 16.49
CA LYS A 545 -14.30 27.07 17.94
C LYS A 545 -15.10 25.85 18.42
N ASP A 546 -16.25 25.60 17.83
CA ASP A 546 -17.16 24.52 18.26
C ASP A 546 -17.63 23.70 17.06
N VAL A 547 -16.79 22.74 16.65
CA VAL A 547 -17.10 21.76 15.61
C VAL A 547 -17.48 20.43 16.26
N ARG A 548 -18.68 19.94 15.96
CA ARG A 548 -19.26 18.74 16.53
C ARG A 548 -19.51 17.67 15.49
N HIS A 549 -19.11 16.44 15.77
CA HIS A 549 -19.43 15.31 14.90
C HIS A 549 -20.78 14.71 15.30
N VAL A 550 -21.70 14.62 14.33
CA VAL A 550 -23.07 14.16 14.56
C VAL A 550 -23.12 12.85 15.34
N LEU A 551 -22.31 11.86 14.98
CA LEU A 551 -22.29 10.55 15.62
C LEU A 551 -21.76 10.62 17.09
N SER A 552 -20.78 11.48 17.37
CA SER A 552 -20.28 11.70 18.74
C SER A 552 -21.36 12.28 19.67
N GLU A 553 -22.17 13.19 19.13
CA GLU A 553 -23.29 13.79 19.86
C GLU A 553 -24.43 12.79 20.06
N ILE A 554 -24.79 12.01 19.02
CA ILE A 554 -25.82 10.97 19.12
C ILE A 554 -25.46 9.94 20.20
N LEU A 555 -24.20 9.54 20.29
CA LEU A 555 -23.73 8.57 21.27
C LEU A 555 -23.50 9.17 22.67
N GLY A 556 -23.68 10.47 22.84
CA GLY A 556 -23.49 11.17 24.12
C GLY A 556 -22.02 11.26 24.59
N VAL A 557 -21.07 11.06 23.66
CA VAL A 557 -19.62 11.12 23.97
C VAL A 557 -19.14 12.57 24.02
N HIS A 558 -19.72 13.44 23.18
CA HIS A 558 -19.37 14.86 23.04
C HIS A 558 -17.88 15.11 22.80
N GLU A 559 -17.22 14.16 22.09
CA GLU A 559 -15.80 14.22 21.79
C GLU A 559 -15.50 15.30 20.75
N LYS A 560 -14.51 16.14 21.03
CA LYS A 560 -13.97 17.10 20.05
C LYS A 560 -12.88 16.43 19.20
N ALA A 561 -12.72 16.89 17.95
CA ALA A 561 -11.73 16.33 17.04
C ALA A 561 -10.30 16.42 17.61
N ASP A 562 -9.65 15.29 17.86
CA ASP A 562 -8.27 15.22 18.33
C ASP A 562 -7.28 15.49 17.18
N VAL A 563 -7.08 16.77 16.89
CA VAL A 563 -6.19 17.20 15.79
C VAL A 563 -4.71 17.02 16.12
N ARG A 564 -4.33 16.99 17.41
CA ARG A 564 -2.93 16.88 17.84
C ARG A 564 -2.42 15.45 17.79
N LYS A 565 -3.21 14.49 18.26
CA LYS A 565 -2.83 13.06 18.32
C LYS A 565 -3.37 12.25 17.16
N SER A 566 -3.95 12.88 16.14
CA SER A 566 -4.65 12.19 15.04
C SER A 566 -3.79 11.12 14.33
N MET A 567 -2.49 11.36 14.16
CA MET A 567 -1.56 10.38 13.60
C MET A 567 -1.36 9.18 14.54
N TRP A 568 -1.14 9.43 15.83
CA TRP A 568 -0.98 8.37 16.83
C TRP A 568 -2.24 7.52 16.99
N ASN A 569 -3.41 8.15 17.01
CA ASN A 569 -4.69 7.44 17.10
C ASN A 569 -4.87 6.52 15.88
N ARG A 570 -4.44 6.97 14.68
CA ARG A 570 -4.46 6.17 13.46
C ARG A 570 -3.51 4.98 13.52
N ILE A 571 -2.30 5.18 14.02
CA ILE A 571 -1.31 4.10 14.19
C ILE A 571 -1.85 3.03 15.17
N LYS A 572 -2.48 3.43 16.24
CA LYS A 572 -3.07 2.52 17.25
C LYS A 572 -4.08 1.54 16.63
N THR A 573 -4.83 1.93 15.59
CA THR A 573 -5.83 1.03 14.98
C THR A 573 -5.22 -0.27 14.43
N LYS A 574 -3.93 -0.29 14.14
CA LYS A 574 -3.21 -1.50 13.70
C LYS A 574 -3.06 -2.55 14.80
N PHE A 575 -3.08 -2.12 16.07
CA PHE A 575 -2.72 -2.95 17.23
C PHE A 575 -3.91 -3.27 18.13
N ILE A 576 -5.08 -2.71 17.84
CA ILE A 576 -6.33 -2.97 18.55
C ILE A 576 -6.91 -4.32 18.12
#